data_20030efd1ca5c8bb98178cb30387c0e5
#
_entry.id   20030efd1ca5c8bb98178cb30387c0e5
#
_cell.length_a   1.000
_cell.length_b   1.000
_cell.length_c   1.000
_cell.angle_alpha   90.00
_cell.angle_beta   90.00
_cell.angle_gamma   90.00
#
_symmetry.space_group_name_H-M   'P 1'
#
loop_
_entity.id
_entity.type
_entity.pdbx_description
1 polymer ?
#
loop_
_entity_poly.entity_id
_entity_poly.type
_entity_poly.pdbx_seq_one_letter_code
_entity_poly.pdbx_strand_id
1 'polypeptide(L)'
;DALPISKMKVTSFGEVLWDDFPSGKVLGGAPLNVLVRLQSFGVDTAIISRRGDDADGEELLRQIQAKNVNTDLLQVCKECDTSLVKVILDKCGSASYEIVYPCAWDRIVVEDAALQRVAESDAFVFGSLATRDEVSRAALDKLMEKAKFKIFDVNLRKPHYDTDRLLATMKRADMLKLNDDELYELSAVYGSPYHSIEQNIAYLNRLTGAQTI
;
A
#
# COMPACT_ATOMS: atom_id res chain seq x y z
N ASP A 1 2.71 20.16 20.43
CA ASP A 1 1.23 20.16 20.33
C ASP A 1 0.83 19.33 19.13
N ALA A 2 -0.03 18.32 19.33
CA ALA A 2 -0.55 17.50 18.25
C ALA A 2 -1.47 18.36 17.35
N LEU A 3 -1.28 18.23 16.03
CA LEU A 3 -2.17 18.88 15.06
C LEU A 3 -3.59 18.32 15.22
N PRO A 4 -4.65 19.16 15.08
CA PRO A 4 -6.00 18.64 14.97
C PRO A 4 -6.10 17.65 13.80
N ILE A 5 -6.80 16.54 13.98
CA ILE A 5 -6.96 15.48 12.96
C ILE A 5 -7.42 16.06 11.60
N SER A 6 -8.32 17.05 11.62
CA SER A 6 -8.81 17.74 10.41
C SER A 6 -7.77 18.59 9.66
N LYS A 7 -6.56 18.77 10.21
CA LYS A 7 -5.44 19.47 9.56
C LYS A 7 -4.32 18.53 9.13
N MET A 8 -4.42 17.25 9.47
CA MET A 8 -3.42 16.26 9.04
C MET A 8 -3.54 15.96 7.55
N LYS A 9 -2.40 15.84 6.90
CA LYS A 9 -2.28 15.41 5.51
C LYS A 9 -1.67 14.03 5.46
N VAL A 10 -2.32 13.08 4.81
CA VAL A 10 -1.79 11.73 4.60
C VAL A 10 -1.85 11.38 3.12
N THR A 11 -0.72 10.94 2.60
CA THR A 11 -0.61 10.46 1.23
C THR A 11 -0.28 8.98 1.24
N SER A 12 -0.93 8.19 0.39
CA SER A 12 -0.54 6.80 0.20
C SER A 12 -0.06 6.52 -1.22
N PHE A 13 0.75 5.47 -1.34
CA PHE A 13 1.31 4.97 -2.60
C PHE A 13 1.03 3.48 -2.72
N GLY A 14 0.56 3.07 -3.88
CA GLY A 14 0.43 1.65 -4.19
C GLY A 14 -0.77 1.31 -5.06
N GLU A 15 -1.25 0.10 -4.90
CA GLU A 15 -2.31 -0.46 -5.71
C GLU A 15 -3.67 0.18 -5.48
N VAL A 16 -4.39 0.39 -6.59
CA VAL A 16 -5.82 0.59 -6.67
C VAL A 16 -6.37 -0.44 -7.64
N LEU A 17 -7.44 -1.12 -7.28
CA LEU A 17 -7.89 -2.30 -8.01
C LEU A 17 -9.37 -2.59 -7.80
N TRP A 18 -9.86 -3.51 -8.59
CA TRP A 18 -11.14 -4.16 -8.38
C TRP A 18 -10.94 -5.56 -7.81
N ASP A 19 -11.55 -5.83 -6.66
CA ASP A 19 -11.75 -7.18 -6.17
C ASP A 19 -12.99 -7.76 -6.86
N ASP A 20 -12.79 -8.77 -7.73
CA ASP A 20 -13.85 -9.39 -8.53
C ASP A 20 -14.40 -10.62 -7.82
N PHE A 21 -15.50 -10.39 -7.10
CA PHE A 21 -16.26 -11.43 -6.44
C PHE A 21 -17.35 -11.99 -7.37
N PRO A 22 -17.86 -13.20 -7.12
CA PRO A 22 -19.03 -13.72 -7.84
C PRO A 22 -20.26 -12.79 -7.76
N SER A 23 -20.34 -11.95 -6.73
CA SER A 23 -21.42 -10.96 -6.52
C SER A 23 -21.19 -9.62 -7.23
N GLY A 24 -20.03 -9.42 -7.84
CA GLY A 24 -19.65 -8.17 -8.52
C GLY A 24 -18.33 -7.59 -8.04
N LYS A 25 -17.89 -6.55 -8.73
CA LYS A 25 -16.62 -5.85 -8.45
C LYS A 25 -16.76 -4.92 -7.26
N VAL A 26 -15.76 -4.95 -6.38
CA VAL A 26 -15.65 -4.07 -5.21
C VAL A 26 -14.34 -3.29 -5.32
N LEU A 27 -14.41 -1.98 -5.08
CA LEU A 27 -13.22 -1.12 -5.05
C LEU A 27 -12.29 -1.55 -3.92
N GLY A 28 -11.04 -1.84 -4.25
CA GLY A 28 -10.02 -2.37 -3.36
C GLY A 28 -8.65 -1.69 -3.51
N GLY A 29 -7.68 -2.25 -2.80
CA GLY A 29 -6.33 -1.75 -2.66
C GLY A 29 -6.03 -1.32 -1.23
N ALA A 30 -5.07 -1.96 -0.57
CA ALA A 30 -4.78 -1.68 0.84
C ALA A 30 -4.42 -0.20 1.09
N PRO A 31 -3.56 0.46 0.27
CA PRO A 31 -3.25 1.88 0.43
C PRO A 31 -4.48 2.78 0.30
N LEU A 32 -5.38 2.45 -0.63
CA LEU A 32 -6.63 3.20 -0.82
C LEU A 32 -7.58 3.03 0.37
N ASN A 33 -7.73 1.82 0.88
CA ASN A 33 -8.62 1.54 2.01
C ASN A 33 -8.23 2.33 3.26
N VAL A 34 -6.93 2.50 3.52
CA VAL A 34 -6.42 3.36 4.60
C VAL A 34 -6.88 4.80 4.40
N LEU A 35 -6.72 5.35 3.19
CA LEU A 35 -7.12 6.73 2.90
C LEU A 35 -8.62 6.96 3.04
N VAL A 36 -9.43 6.05 2.53
CA VAL A 36 -10.90 6.12 2.66
C VAL A 36 -11.31 6.15 4.14
N ARG A 37 -10.64 5.34 4.96
CA ARG A 37 -10.91 5.34 6.40
C ARG A 37 -10.46 6.64 7.06
N LEU A 38 -9.27 7.15 6.75
CA LEU A 38 -8.77 8.42 7.28
C LEU A 38 -9.63 9.61 6.84
N GLN A 39 -10.10 9.61 5.60
CA GLN A 39 -11.02 10.63 5.08
C GLN A 39 -12.30 10.71 5.91
N SER A 40 -12.84 9.58 6.39
CA SER A 40 -14.01 9.57 7.27
C SER A 40 -13.80 10.26 8.63
N PHE A 41 -12.55 10.51 9.01
CA PHE A 41 -12.17 11.31 10.19
C PHE A 41 -11.80 12.76 9.85
N GLY A 42 -11.96 13.18 8.58
CA GLY A 42 -11.66 14.54 8.13
C GLY A 42 -10.17 14.81 7.85
N VAL A 43 -9.37 13.78 7.65
CA VAL A 43 -7.97 13.89 7.24
C VAL A 43 -7.91 14.26 5.75
N ASP A 44 -7.01 15.18 5.36
CA ASP A 44 -6.72 15.49 3.96
C ASP A 44 -5.91 14.35 3.33
N THR A 45 -6.54 13.57 2.46
CA THR A 45 -5.96 12.34 1.89
C THR A 45 -5.72 12.44 0.39
N ALA A 46 -4.60 11.88 -0.10
CA ALA A 46 -4.28 11.78 -1.52
C ALA A 46 -3.68 10.41 -1.85
N ILE A 47 -4.05 9.85 -3.02
CA ILE A 47 -3.54 8.58 -3.53
C ILE A 47 -2.54 8.81 -4.67
N ILE A 48 -1.34 8.24 -4.56
CA ILE A 48 -0.39 8.12 -5.66
C ILE A 48 -0.48 6.69 -6.19
N SER A 49 -1.06 6.55 -7.37
CA SER A 49 -1.26 5.26 -8.02
C SER A 49 -1.39 5.43 -9.53
N ARG A 50 -1.68 4.34 -10.23
CA ARG A 50 -1.92 4.36 -11.67
C ARG A 50 -3.05 3.40 -12.04
N ARG A 51 -3.99 3.86 -12.86
CA ARG A 51 -5.10 3.10 -13.45
C ARG A 51 -4.91 2.92 -14.95
N GLY A 52 -5.59 1.98 -15.55
CA GLY A 52 -5.64 1.83 -17.00
C GLY A 52 -6.44 2.96 -17.67
N ASP A 53 -6.23 3.11 -18.98
CA ASP A 53 -7.04 3.96 -19.87
C ASP A 53 -8.21 3.13 -20.41
N ASP A 54 -9.04 2.63 -19.50
CA ASP A 54 -10.14 1.70 -19.76
C ASP A 54 -11.39 2.03 -18.93
N ALA A 55 -12.50 1.36 -19.23
CA ALA A 55 -13.78 1.63 -18.55
C ALA A 55 -13.73 1.30 -17.04
N ASP A 56 -12.99 0.27 -16.65
CA ASP A 56 -12.79 -0.09 -15.24
C ASP A 56 -11.98 0.99 -14.50
N GLY A 57 -11.00 1.62 -15.17
CA GLY A 57 -10.22 2.74 -14.64
C GLY A 57 -11.03 4.01 -14.46
N GLU A 58 -11.90 4.33 -15.40
CA GLU A 58 -12.82 5.49 -15.27
C GLU A 58 -13.81 5.30 -14.12
N GLU A 59 -14.39 4.11 -13.99
CA GLU A 59 -15.31 3.81 -12.88
C GLU A 59 -14.57 3.80 -11.53
N LEU A 60 -13.32 3.28 -11.50
CA LEU A 60 -12.46 3.30 -10.32
C LEU A 60 -12.19 4.73 -9.86
N LEU A 61 -11.79 5.63 -10.78
CA LEU A 61 -11.59 7.05 -10.50
C LEU A 61 -12.84 7.68 -9.90
N ARG A 62 -14.01 7.47 -10.54
CA ARG A 62 -15.29 8.00 -10.08
C ARG A 62 -15.63 7.54 -8.66
N GLN A 63 -15.40 6.27 -8.34
CA GLN A 63 -15.68 5.73 -7.00
C GLN A 63 -14.70 6.24 -5.94
N ILE A 64 -13.41 6.43 -6.26
CA ILE A 64 -12.45 7.04 -5.33
C ILE A 64 -12.85 8.49 -5.03
N GLN A 65 -13.20 9.26 -6.05
CA GLN A 65 -13.66 10.65 -5.89
C GLN A 65 -14.93 10.74 -5.04
N ALA A 66 -15.87 9.81 -5.21
CA ALA A 66 -17.09 9.75 -4.38
C ALA A 66 -16.80 9.50 -2.89
N LYS A 67 -15.60 9.00 -2.55
CA LYS A 67 -15.12 8.85 -1.17
C LYS A 67 -14.30 10.05 -0.67
N ASN A 68 -14.26 11.14 -1.45
CA ASN A 68 -13.53 12.38 -1.16
C ASN A 68 -12.00 12.21 -0.97
N VAL A 69 -11.40 11.15 -1.51
CA VAL A 69 -9.95 11.01 -1.59
C VAL A 69 -9.45 11.83 -2.78
N ASN A 70 -8.41 12.64 -2.57
CA ASN A 70 -7.80 13.41 -3.68
C ASN A 70 -7.14 12.47 -4.68
N THR A 71 -7.49 12.63 -5.96
CA THR A 71 -7.06 11.80 -7.10
C THR A 71 -6.16 12.54 -8.09
N ASP A 72 -5.69 13.75 -7.77
CA ASP A 72 -4.85 14.54 -8.69
C ASP A 72 -3.53 13.84 -9.06
N LEU A 73 -3.12 12.87 -8.24
CA LEU A 73 -1.90 12.07 -8.43
C LEU A 73 -2.19 10.63 -8.90
N LEU A 74 -3.43 10.36 -9.31
CA LEU A 74 -3.81 9.07 -9.91
C LEU A 74 -3.52 9.12 -11.41
N GLN A 75 -2.43 8.48 -11.81
CA GLN A 75 -1.92 8.47 -13.18
C GLN A 75 -2.76 7.57 -14.10
N VAL A 76 -2.64 7.76 -15.41
CA VAL A 76 -3.26 6.92 -16.44
C VAL A 76 -2.19 6.12 -17.18
N CYS A 77 -2.38 4.81 -17.30
CA CYS A 77 -1.54 3.91 -18.07
C CYS A 77 -2.25 3.54 -19.38
N LYS A 78 -1.59 3.77 -20.52
CA LYS A 78 -2.12 3.37 -21.82
C LYS A 78 -1.67 1.96 -22.23
N GLU A 79 -0.61 1.47 -21.61
CA GLU A 79 0.05 0.21 -21.93
C GLU A 79 -0.39 -0.95 -21.04
N CYS A 80 -1.09 -0.67 -19.94
CA CYS A 80 -1.56 -1.66 -18.98
C CYS A 80 -2.99 -1.38 -18.55
N ASP A 81 -3.74 -2.44 -18.38
CA ASP A 81 -5.13 -2.37 -17.92
C ASP A 81 -5.23 -2.05 -16.43
N THR A 82 -6.40 -1.56 -16.04
CA THR A 82 -6.78 -1.42 -14.63
C THR A 82 -6.77 -2.79 -13.96
N SER A 83 -6.20 -2.84 -12.77
CA SER A 83 -6.02 -4.10 -12.04
C SER A 83 -7.35 -4.70 -11.61
N LEU A 84 -7.53 -5.96 -11.98
CA LEU A 84 -8.63 -6.81 -11.56
C LEU A 84 -8.06 -8.00 -10.79
N VAL A 85 -8.49 -8.16 -9.54
CA VAL A 85 -8.09 -9.29 -8.69
C VAL A 85 -9.25 -10.25 -8.59
N LYS A 86 -9.11 -11.46 -9.14
CA LYS A 86 -10.12 -12.49 -8.99
C LYS A 86 -10.08 -13.08 -7.59
N VAL A 87 -11.20 -13.02 -6.91
CA VAL A 87 -11.37 -13.64 -5.60
C VAL A 87 -12.01 -15.01 -5.78
N ILE A 88 -11.26 -16.05 -5.49
CA ILE A 88 -11.70 -17.44 -5.60
C ILE A 88 -11.95 -17.96 -4.19
N LEU A 89 -13.21 -18.28 -3.89
CA LEU A 89 -13.59 -18.88 -2.62
C LEU A 89 -13.54 -20.40 -2.75
N ASP A 90 -12.85 -21.05 -1.84
CA ASP A 90 -12.89 -22.50 -1.72
C ASP A 90 -14.20 -22.99 -1.05
N LYS A 91 -14.35 -24.33 -0.94
CA LYS A 91 -15.54 -24.94 -0.33
C LYS A 91 -15.69 -24.64 1.18
N CYS A 92 -14.63 -24.15 1.82
CA CYS A 92 -14.61 -23.77 3.24
C CYS A 92 -14.78 -22.26 3.42
N GLY A 93 -14.92 -21.49 2.33
CA GLY A 93 -15.04 -20.03 2.35
C GLY A 93 -13.69 -19.31 2.45
N SER A 94 -12.56 -20.00 2.35
CA SER A 94 -11.25 -19.39 2.31
C SER A 94 -11.01 -18.72 0.96
N ALA A 95 -10.57 -17.45 0.98
CA ALA A 95 -10.31 -16.69 -0.23
C ALA A 95 -8.86 -16.89 -0.72
N SER A 96 -8.71 -17.15 -2.01
CA SER A 96 -7.45 -17.01 -2.73
C SER A 96 -7.57 -15.89 -3.76
N TYR A 97 -6.45 -15.23 -4.05
CA TYR A 97 -6.42 -14.03 -4.88
C TYR A 97 -5.52 -14.25 -6.08
N GLU A 98 -6.05 -14.05 -7.28
CA GLU A 98 -5.26 -14.05 -8.51
C GLU A 98 -5.04 -12.61 -8.96
N ILE A 99 -3.81 -12.13 -8.79
CA ILE A 99 -3.41 -10.75 -9.09
C ILE A 99 -2.66 -10.73 -10.41
N VAL A 100 -3.27 -10.16 -11.44
CA VAL A 100 -2.67 -10.05 -12.79
C VAL A 100 -1.37 -9.24 -12.74
N TYR A 101 -0.39 -9.64 -13.54
CA TYR A 101 0.87 -8.94 -13.75
C TYR A 101 1.25 -8.98 -15.25
N PRO A 102 1.72 -7.86 -15.85
CA PRO A 102 1.71 -6.51 -15.28
C PRO A 102 0.31 -5.88 -15.32
N CYS A 103 0.09 -4.88 -14.47
CA CYS A 103 -1.10 -4.04 -14.52
C CYS A 103 -0.72 -2.56 -14.27
N ALA A 104 -1.68 -1.64 -14.34
CA ALA A 104 -1.38 -0.21 -14.36
C ALA A 104 -0.56 0.27 -13.16
N TRP A 105 -0.87 -0.15 -11.92
CA TRP A 105 -0.12 0.28 -10.73
C TRP A 105 1.29 -0.35 -10.60
N ASP A 106 1.66 -1.31 -11.44
CA ASP A 106 3.06 -1.75 -11.57
C ASP A 106 3.93 -0.70 -12.28
N ARG A 107 3.31 0.30 -12.91
CA ARG A 107 3.94 1.32 -13.76
C ARG A 107 3.81 2.73 -13.19
N ILE A 108 3.66 2.89 -11.88
CA ILE A 108 3.64 4.22 -11.25
C ILE A 108 4.99 4.89 -11.46
N VAL A 109 4.97 6.11 -11.99
CA VAL A 109 6.18 6.93 -12.17
C VAL A 109 6.20 8.08 -11.17
N VAL A 110 7.38 8.58 -10.84
CA VAL A 110 7.50 9.73 -9.96
C VAL A 110 7.27 11.02 -10.75
N GLU A 111 6.45 11.91 -10.20
CA GLU A 111 6.17 13.24 -10.72
C GLU A 111 6.49 14.30 -9.64
N ASP A 112 6.87 15.50 -10.06
CA ASP A 112 7.23 16.58 -9.12
C ASP A 112 6.08 16.91 -8.16
N ALA A 113 4.85 16.89 -8.65
CA ALA A 113 3.65 17.10 -7.81
C ALA A 113 3.51 16.03 -6.72
N ALA A 114 3.85 14.76 -7.02
CA ALA A 114 3.84 13.68 -6.04
C ALA A 114 4.95 13.87 -4.98
N LEU A 115 6.16 14.25 -5.40
CA LEU A 115 7.26 14.57 -4.47
C LEU A 115 6.89 15.71 -3.53
N GLN A 116 6.30 16.79 -4.07
CA GLN A 116 5.84 17.91 -3.27
C GLN A 116 4.74 17.48 -2.28
N ARG A 117 3.73 16.76 -2.75
CA ARG A 117 2.62 16.29 -1.89
C ARG A 117 3.12 15.42 -0.74
N VAL A 118 4.07 14.49 -1.00
CA VAL A 118 4.66 13.64 0.05
C VAL A 118 5.47 14.49 1.04
N ALA A 119 6.25 15.45 0.57
CA ALA A 119 7.02 16.35 1.44
C ALA A 119 6.13 17.23 2.35
N GLU A 120 4.93 17.60 1.89
CA GLU A 120 3.94 18.34 2.68
C GLU A 120 3.13 17.44 3.64
N SER A 121 3.05 16.15 3.38
CA SER A 121 2.25 15.22 4.17
C SER A 121 2.88 14.95 5.55
N ASP A 122 2.01 14.76 6.55
CA ASP A 122 2.41 14.38 7.91
C ASP A 122 2.77 12.89 8.00
N ALA A 123 2.13 12.06 7.15
CA ALA A 123 2.47 10.66 7.00
C ALA A 123 2.35 10.20 5.54
N PHE A 124 3.20 9.23 5.20
CA PHE A 124 3.24 8.57 3.90
C PHE A 124 3.07 7.06 4.10
N VAL A 125 2.00 6.50 3.54
CA VAL A 125 1.60 5.09 3.71
C VAL A 125 1.86 4.33 2.42
N PHE A 126 2.45 3.14 2.50
CA PHE A 126 2.69 2.28 1.35
C PHE A 126 2.71 0.81 1.76
N GLY A 127 2.49 -0.09 0.79
CA GLY A 127 2.48 -1.53 0.98
C GLY A 127 3.58 -2.24 0.20
N SER A 128 3.67 -3.57 0.37
CA SER A 128 4.67 -4.38 -0.32
C SER A 128 4.30 -4.69 -1.78
N LEU A 129 3.01 -4.79 -2.11
CA LEU A 129 2.54 -5.32 -3.39
C LEU A 129 3.00 -4.47 -4.58
N ALA A 130 2.89 -3.14 -4.47
CA ALA A 130 3.31 -2.22 -5.54
C ALA A 130 4.84 -2.15 -5.73
N THR A 131 5.62 -2.84 -4.89
CA THR A 131 7.08 -2.93 -5.05
C THR A 131 7.54 -4.13 -5.86
N ARG A 132 6.61 -4.97 -6.33
CA ARG A 132 6.93 -6.17 -7.12
C ARG A 132 7.58 -5.84 -8.47
N ASP A 133 7.18 -4.73 -9.09
CA ASP A 133 7.78 -4.23 -10.33
C ASP A 133 8.82 -3.14 -10.04
N GLU A 134 9.86 -3.11 -10.86
CA GLU A 134 10.98 -2.17 -10.69
C GLU A 134 10.58 -0.71 -10.89
N VAL A 135 9.64 -0.44 -11.81
CA VAL A 135 9.21 0.93 -12.12
C VAL A 135 8.55 1.57 -10.91
N SER A 136 7.52 0.94 -10.36
CA SER A 136 6.83 1.44 -9.17
C SER A 136 7.71 1.44 -7.93
N ARG A 137 8.60 0.45 -7.79
CA ARG A 137 9.58 0.42 -6.70
C ARG A 137 10.54 1.61 -6.75
N ALA A 138 11.09 1.93 -7.93
CA ALA A 138 11.97 3.09 -8.09
C ALA A 138 11.24 4.42 -7.80
N ALA A 139 9.96 4.51 -8.14
CA ALA A 139 9.13 5.66 -7.78
C ALA A 139 8.93 5.76 -6.26
N LEU A 140 8.60 4.65 -5.59
CA LEU A 140 8.47 4.59 -4.13
C LEU A 140 9.76 5.02 -3.43
N ASP A 141 10.91 4.53 -3.89
CA ASP A 141 12.22 4.88 -3.29
C ASP A 141 12.45 6.38 -3.26
N LYS A 142 12.16 7.09 -4.35
CA LYS A 142 12.30 8.55 -4.43
C LYS A 142 11.29 9.28 -3.55
N LEU A 143 10.06 8.80 -3.46
CA LEU A 143 9.01 9.37 -2.62
C LEU A 143 9.34 9.21 -1.13
N MET A 144 9.89 8.06 -0.73
CA MET A 144 10.32 7.81 0.66
C MET A 144 11.40 8.78 1.13
N GLU A 145 12.26 9.28 0.22
CA GLU A 145 13.27 10.30 0.56
C GLU A 145 12.66 11.65 0.96
N LYS A 146 11.43 11.95 0.54
CA LYS A 146 10.71 13.19 0.85
C LYS A 146 9.77 13.06 2.05
N ALA A 147 9.44 11.84 2.44
CA ALA A 147 8.45 11.57 3.49
C ALA A 147 8.98 11.91 4.88
N LYS A 148 8.17 12.62 5.67
CA LYS A 148 8.48 12.97 7.07
C LYS A 148 8.30 11.78 8.02
N PHE A 149 7.23 11.02 7.84
CA PHE A 149 6.91 9.83 8.62
C PHE A 149 6.39 8.72 7.69
N LYS A 150 7.08 7.60 7.65
CA LYS A 150 6.87 6.49 6.73
C LYS A 150 6.17 5.33 7.44
N ILE A 151 4.96 5.00 6.97
CA ILE A 151 4.17 3.88 7.47
C ILE A 151 4.17 2.78 6.42
N PHE A 152 4.78 1.67 6.73
CA PHE A 152 4.81 0.49 5.86
C PHE A 152 3.77 -0.54 6.33
N ASP A 153 2.66 -0.63 5.62
CA ASP A 153 1.70 -1.76 5.74
C ASP A 153 2.24 -2.92 4.92
N VAL A 154 2.82 -3.90 5.61
CA VAL A 154 3.56 -5.01 4.97
C VAL A 154 2.67 -5.78 4.01
N ASN A 155 1.48 -6.17 4.44
CA ASN A 155 0.39 -6.72 3.62
C ASN A 155 0.86 -7.72 2.55
N LEU A 156 1.48 -8.82 2.98
CA LEU A 156 2.11 -9.82 2.10
C LEU A 156 1.13 -10.46 1.12
N ARG A 157 1.54 -10.58 -0.14
CA ARG A 157 0.81 -11.30 -1.18
C ARG A 157 1.74 -12.23 -1.94
N LYS A 158 1.73 -13.52 -1.57
CA LYS A 158 2.50 -14.55 -2.29
C LYS A 158 2.01 -14.71 -3.73
N PRO A 159 2.93 -14.86 -4.69
CA PRO A 159 4.39 -14.91 -4.62
C PRO A 159 5.07 -13.53 -4.86
N HIS A 160 4.36 -12.41 -4.69
CA HIS A 160 4.70 -11.08 -5.20
C HIS A 160 5.65 -10.28 -4.29
N TYR A 161 6.45 -10.91 -3.44
CA TYR A 161 7.43 -10.22 -2.61
C TYR A 161 8.77 -10.99 -2.55
N ASP A 162 9.82 -10.25 -2.22
CA ASP A 162 11.17 -10.73 -1.98
C ASP A 162 11.58 -10.32 -0.57
N THR A 163 12.10 -11.27 0.21
CA THR A 163 12.37 -11.07 1.64
C THR A 163 13.50 -10.09 1.93
N ASP A 164 14.52 -10.03 1.05
CA ASP A 164 15.64 -9.09 1.23
C ASP A 164 15.17 -7.66 0.95
N ARG A 165 14.34 -7.47 -0.06
CA ARG A 165 13.71 -6.18 -0.40
C ARG A 165 12.75 -5.73 0.70
N LEU A 166 11.96 -6.65 1.24
CA LEU A 166 11.09 -6.35 2.38
C LEU A 166 11.90 -5.82 3.56
N LEU A 167 12.97 -6.52 3.93
CA LEU A 167 13.83 -6.10 5.03
C LEU A 167 14.45 -4.73 4.78
N ALA A 168 14.94 -4.49 3.56
CA ALA A 168 15.48 -3.18 3.19
C ALA A 168 14.43 -2.06 3.30
N THR A 169 13.19 -2.33 2.91
CA THR A 169 12.07 -1.38 3.03
C THR A 169 11.66 -1.16 4.48
N MET A 170 11.56 -2.24 5.27
CA MET A 170 11.24 -2.19 6.71
C MET A 170 12.24 -1.33 7.49
N LYS A 171 13.54 -1.43 7.17
CA LYS A 171 14.61 -0.62 7.80
C LYS A 171 14.51 0.88 7.50
N ARG A 172 13.77 1.27 6.48
CA ARG A 172 13.56 2.67 6.11
C ARG A 172 12.24 3.24 6.63
N ALA A 173 11.35 2.39 7.15
CA ALA A 173 10.07 2.80 7.68
C ALA A 173 10.18 3.24 9.15
N ASP A 174 9.36 4.23 9.53
CA ASP A 174 9.24 4.70 10.91
C ASP A 174 8.23 3.85 11.69
N MET A 175 7.20 3.37 11.00
CA MET A 175 6.17 2.48 11.55
C MET A 175 5.94 1.29 10.61
N LEU A 176 5.85 0.10 11.20
CA LEU A 176 5.45 -1.13 10.51
C LEU A 176 4.07 -1.56 10.99
N LYS A 177 3.21 -1.92 10.06
CA LYS A 177 1.92 -2.56 10.37
C LYS A 177 1.93 -3.95 9.76
N LEU A 178 1.70 -4.94 10.60
CA LEU A 178 1.61 -6.36 10.24
C LEU A 178 0.38 -6.98 10.92
N ASN A 179 -0.16 -8.04 10.32
CA ASN A 179 -1.00 -8.97 11.07
C ASN A 179 -0.13 -10.02 11.78
N ASP A 180 -0.74 -10.87 12.58
CA ASP A 180 -0.05 -11.91 13.36
C ASP A 180 0.61 -12.98 12.47
N ASP A 181 -0.04 -13.41 11.39
CA ASP A 181 0.54 -14.38 10.43
C ASP A 181 1.80 -13.80 9.77
N GLU A 182 1.74 -12.55 9.32
CA GLU A 182 2.89 -11.83 8.73
C GLU A 182 4.03 -11.64 9.74
N LEU A 183 3.68 -11.32 10.98
CA LEU A 183 4.65 -11.21 12.06
C LEU A 183 5.42 -12.51 12.26
N TYR A 184 4.72 -13.64 12.38
CA TYR A 184 5.36 -14.94 12.56
C TYR A 184 6.14 -15.38 11.32
N GLU A 185 5.59 -15.18 10.13
CA GLU A 185 6.26 -15.54 8.87
C GLU A 185 7.59 -14.77 8.73
N LEU A 186 7.56 -13.45 8.87
CA LEU A 186 8.78 -12.62 8.72
C LEU A 186 9.77 -12.84 9.85
N SER A 187 9.30 -13.01 11.08
CA SER A 187 10.19 -13.34 12.20
C SER A 187 10.93 -14.65 11.96
N ALA A 188 10.25 -15.68 11.48
CA ALA A 188 10.89 -16.96 11.14
C ALA A 188 11.89 -16.79 9.97
N VAL A 189 11.51 -16.09 8.91
CA VAL A 189 12.36 -15.82 7.74
C VAL A 189 13.66 -15.11 8.16
N TYR A 190 13.57 -14.15 9.07
CA TYR A 190 14.73 -13.39 9.53
C TYR A 190 15.43 -13.99 10.76
N GLY A 191 15.11 -15.23 11.14
CA GLY A 191 15.85 -15.99 12.11
C GLY A 191 15.53 -15.69 13.58
N SER A 192 14.31 -15.21 13.87
CA SER A 192 13.84 -15.05 15.24
C SER A 192 13.77 -16.41 15.97
N PRO A 193 14.36 -16.52 17.18
CA PRO A 193 14.23 -17.72 17.99
C PRO A 193 12.96 -17.75 18.85
N TYR A 194 12.10 -16.74 18.74
CA TYR A 194 10.97 -16.52 19.65
C TYR A 194 9.65 -17.05 19.09
N HIS A 195 8.68 -17.28 20.00
CA HIS A 195 7.36 -17.83 19.65
C HIS A 195 6.18 -16.94 20.11
N SER A 196 6.40 -15.93 20.95
CA SER A 196 5.32 -15.01 21.35
C SER A 196 5.26 -13.77 20.44
N ILE A 197 4.10 -13.15 20.38
CA ILE A 197 3.87 -11.91 19.61
C ILE A 197 4.82 -10.82 20.10
N GLU A 198 4.86 -10.57 21.40
CA GLU A 198 5.65 -9.49 22.02
C GLU A 198 7.14 -9.67 21.75
N GLN A 199 7.64 -10.91 21.85
CA GLN A 199 9.06 -11.18 21.59
C GLN A 199 9.41 -11.01 20.11
N ASN A 200 8.54 -11.41 19.20
CA ASN A 200 8.75 -11.25 17.76
C ASN A 200 8.63 -9.77 17.36
N ILE A 201 7.72 -9.00 17.93
CA ILE A 201 7.66 -7.54 17.75
C ILE A 201 8.99 -6.91 18.21
N ALA A 202 9.45 -7.26 19.41
CA ALA A 202 10.74 -6.74 19.92
C ALA A 202 11.94 -7.16 19.06
N TYR A 203 11.89 -8.37 18.49
CA TYR A 203 12.92 -8.85 17.56
C TYR A 203 12.92 -8.03 16.27
N LEU A 204 11.76 -7.87 15.60
CA LEU A 204 11.67 -7.07 14.39
C LEU A 204 12.00 -5.59 14.63
N ASN A 205 11.62 -5.04 15.78
CA ASN A 205 11.97 -3.67 16.15
C ASN A 205 13.51 -3.49 16.20
N ARG A 206 14.22 -4.39 16.86
CA ARG A 206 15.71 -4.36 16.88
C ARG A 206 16.33 -4.56 15.50
N LEU A 207 15.74 -5.43 14.69
CA LEU A 207 16.24 -5.77 13.36
C LEU A 207 16.07 -4.61 12.36
N THR A 208 14.96 -3.90 12.45
CA THR A 208 14.56 -2.86 11.48
C THR A 208 14.85 -1.45 11.96
N GLY A 209 14.86 -1.22 13.26
CA GLY A 209 14.97 0.12 13.85
C GLY A 209 13.67 0.93 13.76
N ALA A 210 12.55 0.34 13.35
CA ALA A 210 11.27 1.02 13.28
C ALA A 210 10.84 1.53 14.67
N GLN A 211 10.32 2.74 14.75
CA GLN A 211 9.91 3.35 16.03
C GLN A 211 8.67 2.68 16.61
N THR A 212 7.82 2.15 15.74
CA THR A 212 6.54 1.50 16.11
C THR A 212 6.30 0.27 15.23
N ILE A 213 5.81 -0.81 15.84
CA ILE A 213 5.34 -2.02 15.16
C ILE A 213 3.96 -2.35 15.70
#